data_c84709229df307ebf9e858da5a511422
#
_entry.id   c84709229df307ebf9e858da5a511422
#
_cell.length_a   1.000
_cell.length_b   1.000
_cell.length_c   1.000
_cell.angle_alpha   90.00
_cell.angle_beta   90.00
_cell.angle_gamma   90.00
#
_symmetry.space_group_name_H-M   'P 1'
#
loop_
_entity.id
_entity.type
_entity.pdbx_description
1 polymer ?
#
loop_
_entity_poly.entity_id
_entity_poly.type
_entity_poly.pdbx_seq_one_letter_code
_entity_poly.pdbx_strand_id
1 'polypeptide(L)'
;DTRLGRTFLQNIKMLFYNMEPLFAKYGYAPDKELINKRLDTIAANIDNVTSPEVLTKCLSLMDLTTLRTEDTPESVKKLTGKVNSFMKDYPDYPLPASICVFPNFASVVRENLESADVHVTSVAGCFPTSQSFLEVKVMECVMAVEAGADEIDIVLALNAFMVGDEESARREIRTIRAAVDEAASKVGRIVTLKVILETGLLVTPENIANASFLAMEEGADFIKTSTGKVSVNATPMAAYVMCECIRTFYEKTGRKVGFKAAGGISTSKDAVCYHSIAKSILGNDWLN
;
A
#
# COMPACT_ATOMS: atom_id res chain seq x y z
N ASP A 1 -31.38 -32.80 2.58
CA ASP A 1 -30.98 -31.37 2.52
C ASP A 1 -29.52 -31.09 2.20
N THR A 2 -28.69 -32.11 2.12
CA THR A 2 -27.25 -31.99 1.81
C THR A 2 -26.93 -32.01 0.32
N ARG A 3 -27.83 -32.46 -0.56
CA ARG A 3 -27.61 -32.50 -2.02
C ARG A 3 -27.79 -31.14 -2.70
N LEU A 4 -28.82 -30.39 -2.32
CA LEU A 4 -29.07 -29.04 -2.88
C LEU A 4 -27.94 -28.06 -2.53
N GLY A 5 -27.42 -28.12 -1.31
CA GLY A 5 -26.28 -27.29 -0.89
C GLY A 5 -24.98 -27.59 -1.63
N ARG A 6 -24.70 -28.86 -1.94
CA ARG A 6 -23.49 -29.24 -2.70
C ARG A 6 -23.60 -28.83 -4.18
N THR A 7 -24.79 -28.98 -4.78
CA THR A 7 -25.03 -28.56 -6.17
C THR A 7 -24.96 -27.03 -6.30
N PHE A 8 -25.48 -26.28 -5.32
CA PHE A 8 -25.39 -24.83 -5.28
C PHE A 8 -23.95 -24.36 -5.14
N LEU A 9 -23.16 -24.94 -4.22
CA LEU A 9 -21.73 -24.65 -4.06
C LEU A 9 -20.88 -25.08 -5.27
N GLN A 10 -21.24 -26.19 -5.93
CA GLN A 10 -20.58 -26.62 -7.18
C GLN A 10 -20.92 -25.69 -8.34
N ASN A 11 -22.16 -25.23 -8.45
CA ASN A 11 -22.56 -24.26 -9.48
C ASN A 11 -21.95 -22.88 -9.25
N ILE A 12 -21.85 -22.43 -8.01
CA ILE A 12 -21.10 -21.21 -7.65
C ILE A 12 -19.62 -21.38 -8.00
N LYS A 13 -18.97 -22.49 -7.63
CA LYS A 13 -17.58 -22.77 -8.04
C LYS A 13 -17.40 -22.84 -9.54
N MET A 14 -18.37 -23.36 -10.30
CA MET A 14 -18.32 -23.39 -11.77
C MET A 14 -18.53 -22.02 -12.41
N LEU A 15 -19.33 -21.14 -11.82
CA LEU A 15 -19.50 -19.75 -12.26
C LEU A 15 -18.19 -18.94 -12.06
N PHE A 16 -17.48 -19.17 -10.96
CA PHE A 16 -16.19 -18.54 -10.71
C PHE A 16 -15.01 -19.18 -11.48
N TYR A 17 -15.15 -20.43 -11.94
CA TYR A 17 -14.13 -21.12 -12.73
C TYR A 17 -14.03 -20.64 -14.19
N ASN A 18 -15.01 -19.84 -14.67
CA ASN A 18 -15.07 -19.34 -16.04
C ASN A 18 -14.75 -17.84 -16.20
N MET A 19 -14.41 -17.13 -15.12
CA MET A 19 -13.89 -15.77 -15.26
C MET A 19 -12.37 -15.83 -15.46
N GLU A 20 -11.92 -15.28 -16.57
CA GLU A 20 -10.49 -15.13 -16.83
C GLU A 20 -9.88 -14.27 -15.71
N PRO A 21 -8.79 -14.73 -15.06
CA PRO A 21 -8.14 -13.96 -14.00
C PRO A 21 -7.76 -12.56 -14.50
N LEU A 22 -7.95 -11.55 -13.68
CA LEU A 22 -7.72 -10.15 -14.07
C LEU A 22 -6.28 -9.92 -14.57
N PHE A 23 -5.29 -10.60 -13.99
CA PHE A 23 -3.91 -10.50 -14.44
C PHE A 23 -3.72 -10.99 -15.90
N ALA A 24 -4.52 -11.96 -16.37
CA ALA A 24 -4.46 -12.45 -17.75
C ALA A 24 -4.88 -11.38 -18.76
N LYS A 25 -5.85 -10.51 -18.41
CA LYS A 25 -6.23 -9.33 -19.20
C LYS A 25 -5.02 -8.45 -19.56
N TYR A 26 -4.05 -8.39 -18.66
CA TYR A 26 -2.81 -7.63 -18.85
C TYR A 26 -1.69 -8.44 -19.52
N GLY A 27 -1.93 -9.72 -19.81
CA GLY A 27 -0.90 -10.62 -20.35
C GLY A 27 0.17 -11.00 -19.31
N TYR A 28 -0.17 -10.92 -18.04
CA TYR A 28 0.68 -11.34 -16.93
C TYR A 28 0.26 -12.73 -16.45
N ALA A 29 1.22 -13.55 -16.08
CA ALA A 29 1.00 -14.83 -15.41
C ALA A 29 2.12 -15.03 -14.38
N PRO A 30 1.80 -15.12 -13.08
CA PRO A 30 2.79 -15.37 -12.05
C PRO A 30 3.48 -16.73 -12.26
N ASP A 31 4.80 -16.74 -12.34
CA ASP A 31 5.63 -17.94 -12.42
C ASP A 31 6.44 -18.10 -11.14
N LYS A 32 6.06 -19.04 -10.30
CA LYS A 32 6.68 -19.26 -8.98
C LYS A 32 8.17 -19.63 -9.06
N GLU A 33 8.56 -20.41 -10.06
CA GLU A 33 9.96 -20.81 -10.21
C GLU A 33 10.83 -19.62 -10.62
N LEU A 34 10.34 -18.83 -11.57
CA LEU A 34 11.00 -17.61 -11.99
C LEU A 34 11.08 -16.59 -10.86
N ILE A 35 9.99 -16.39 -10.12
CA ILE A 35 9.93 -15.48 -8.96
C ILE A 35 11.01 -15.89 -7.95
N ASN A 36 11.04 -17.15 -7.53
CA ASN A 36 12.02 -17.65 -6.55
C ASN A 36 13.45 -17.45 -7.07
N LYS A 37 13.76 -17.85 -8.29
CA LYS A 37 15.08 -17.66 -8.90
C LYS A 37 15.54 -16.20 -8.92
N ARG A 38 14.64 -15.27 -9.21
CA ARG A 38 14.93 -13.82 -9.21
C ARG A 38 15.18 -13.31 -7.79
N LEU A 39 14.36 -13.73 -6.84
CA LEU A 39 14.52 -13.36 -5.44
C LEU A 39 15.81 -13.90 -4.85
N ASP A 40 16.20 -15.14 -5.16
CA ASP A 40 17.48 -15.71 -4.74
C ASP A 40 18.67 -14.88 -5.28
N THR A 41 18.57 -14.43 -6.55
CA THR A 41 19.59 -13.56 -7.15
C THR A 41 19.67 -12.21 -6.42
N ILE A 42 18.53 -11.59 -6.08
CA ILE A 42 18.49 -10.33 -5.34
C ILE A 42 19.06 -10.53 -3.93
N ALA A 43 18.62 -11.58 -3.23
CA ALA A 43 19.09 -11.90 -1.88
C ALA A 43 20.61 -12.11 -1.80
N ALA A 44 21.17 -12.84 -2.76
CA ALA A 44 22.61 -13.07 -2.85
C ALA A 44 23.43 -11.79 -3.09
N ASN A 45 22.81 -10.73 -3.61
CA ASN A 45 23.47 -9.47 -3.92
C ASN A 45 23.23 -8.35 -2.89
N ILE A 46 22.44 -8.55 -1.87
CA ILE A 46 22.04 -7.49 -0.91
C ILE A 46 23.27 -6.78 -0.32
N ASP A 47 24.25 -7.55 0.14
CA ASP A 47 25.42 -6.97 0.79
C ASP A 47 26.31 -6.17 -0.22
N ASN A 48 26.31 -6.57 -1.51
CA ASN A 48 27.07 -5.88 -2.56
C ASN A 48 26.41 -4.57 -3.01
N VAL A 49 25.07 -4.48 -2.94
CA VAL A 49 24.33 -3.27 -3.35
C VAL A 49 24.08 -2.32 -2.17
N THR A 50 24.36 -2.74 -0.94
CA THR A 50 24.24 -1.90 0.24
C THR A 50 25.36 -0.87 0.25
N SER A 51 25.00 0.38 0.07
CA SER A 51 25.95 1.52 0.11
C SER A 51 25.32 2.67 0.89
N PRO A 52 26.11 3.68 1.32
CA PRO A 52 25.56 4.88 1.94
C PRO A 52 24.47 5.55 1.11
N GLU A 53 24.62 5.60 -0.22
CA GLU A 53 23.65 6.20 -1.13
C GLU A 53 22.32 5.42 -1.13
N VAL A 54 22.38 4.09 -1.16
CA VAL A 54 21.19 3.23 -1.12
C VAL A 54 20.51 3.36 0.24
N LEU A 55 21.25 3.39 1.34
CA LEU A 55 20.68 3.58 2.68
C LEU A 55 20.01 4.95 2.83
N THR A 56 20.68 6.00 2.34
CA THR A 56 20.12 7.35 2.29
C THR A 56 18.85 7.40 1.46
N LYS A 57 18.84 6.71 0.32
CA LYS A 57 17.63 6.60 -0.50
C LYS A 57 16.51 5.84 0.23
N CYS A 58 16.81 4.74 0.90
CA CYS A 58 15.82 4.03 1.71
C CYS A 58 15.21 4.94 2.79
N LEU A 59 16.01 5.78 3.45
CA LEU A 59 15.53 6.74 4.43
C LEU A 59 14.51 7.72 3.82
N SER A 60 14.80 8.27 2.63
CA SER A 60 13.89 9.20 1.94
C SER A 60 12.57 8.58 1.46
N LEU A 61 12.47 7.26 1.44
CA LEU A 61 11.28 6.52 0.99
C LEU A 61 10.43 5.98 2.16
N MET A 62 10.83 6.27 3.41
CA MET A 62 10.14 5.74 4.59
C MET A 62 8.87 6.53 4.94
N ASP A 63 7.80 5.81 5.32
CA ASP A 63 6.71 6.38 6.10
C ASP A 63 7.00 6.11 7.58
N LEU A 64 7.37 7.15 8.33
CA LEU A 64 7.58 7.02 9.76
C LEU A 64 6.23 6.84 10.46
N THR A 65 5.97 5.64 10.96
CA THR A 65 4.62 5.20 11.32
C THR A 65 4.45 5.01 12.82
N THR A 66 3.35 5.54 13.36
CA THR A 66 2.79 5.10 14.65
C THR A 66 1.30 4.82 14.50
N LEU A 67 0.91 3.57 14.78
CA LEU A 67 -0.46 3.08 14.69
C LEU A 67 -0.73 2.16 15.89
N ARG A 68 -0.39 2.64 17.09
CA ARG A 68 -0.59 1.92 18.34
C ARG A 68 -1.95 2.27 18.92
N THR A 69 -2.60 1.33 19.57
CA THR A 69 -3.89 1.57 20.23
C THR A 69 -3.79 2.63 21.34
N GLU A 70 -2.63 2.73 21.97
CA GLU A 70 -2.32 3.68 23.04
C GLU A 70 -1.75 5.03 22.56
N ASP A 71 -1.71 5.30 21.26
CA ASP A 71 -1.24 6.58 20.75
C ASP A 71 -2.10 7.74 21.28
N THR A 72 -1.43 8.82 21.63
CA THR A 72 -2.03 10.06 22.13
C THR A 72 -1.55 11.26 21.30
N PRO A 73 -2.22 12.42 21.35
CA PRO A 73 -1.72 13.63 20.70
C PRO A 73 -0.27 13.96 21.11
N GLU A 74 0.10 13.75 22.39
CA GLU A 74 1.46 13.98 22.89
C GLU A 74 2.47 13.00 22.30
N SER A 75 2.12 11.70 22.16
CA SER A 75 3.02 10.72 21.56
C SER A 75 3.26 11.02 20.07
N VAL A 76 2.22 11.43 19.34
CA VAL A 76 2.31 11.81 17.94
C VAL A 76 3.10 13.11 17.78
N LYS A 77 2.84 14.14 18.60
CA LYS A 77 3.62 15.37 18.64
C LYS A 77 5.10 15.12 18.90
N LYS A 78 5.41 14.20 19.83
CA LYS A 78 6.80 13.79 20.11
C LYS A 78 7.45 13.10 18.91
N LEU A 79 6.70 12.26 18.15
CA LEU A 79 7.18 11.63 16.93
C LEU A 79 7.48 12.67 15.85
N THR A 80 6.56 13.61 15.63
CA THR A 80 6.74 14.72 14.68
C THR A 80 7.94 15.59 15.06
N GLY A 81 8.11 15.89 16.35
CA GLY A 81 9.24 16.63 16.88
C GLY A 81 10.60 15.95 16.63
N LYS A 82 10.65 14.62 16.56
CA LYS A 82 11.88 13.90 16.19
C LYS A 82 12.26 14.17 14.73
N VAL A 83 11.28 14.26 13.81
CA VAL A 83 11.54 14.60 12.40
C VAL A 83 12.09 16.02 12.29
N ASN A 84 11.48 16.99 13.01
CA ASN A 84 11.95 18.37 13.05
C ASN A 84 13.37 18.47 13.63
N SER A 85 13.67 17.72 14.70
CA SER A 85 15.03 17.68 15.29
C SER A 85 16.02 17.04 14.32
N PHE A 86 15.64 15.94 13.67
CA PHE A 86 16.51 15.25 12.71
C PHE A 86 16.91 16.19 11.55
N MET A 87 15.99 17.00 11.05
CA MET A 87 16.26 18.00 10.02
C MET A 87 17.35 19.01 10.44
N LYS A 88 17.37 19.38 11.71
CA LYS A 88 18.32 20.34 12.27
C LYS A 88 19.66 19.69 12.60
N ASP A 89 19.61 18.47 13.18
CA ASP A 89 20.80 17.75 13.67
C ASP A 89 21.58 17.07 12.52
N TYR A 90 20.90 16.72 11.43
CA TYR A 90 21.44 16.00 10.27
C TYR A 90 21.02 16.62 8.94
N PRO A 91 21.43 17.89 8.67
CA PRO A 91 20.96 18.63 7.49
C PRO A 91 21.40 18.03 6.14
N ASP A 92 22.42 17.19 6.12
CA ASP A 92 22.93 16.52 4.92
C ASP A 92 22.16 15.23 4.57
N TYR A 93 21.22 14.80 5.43
CA TYR A 93 20.41 13.61 5.21
C TYR A 93 18.99 13.97 4.83
N PRO A 94 18.34 13.19 3.95
CA PRO A 94 16.93 13.41 3.61
C PRO A 94 16.02 13.09 4.80
N LEU A 95 14.86 13.72 4.82
CA LEU A 95 13.78 13.38 5.74
C LEU A 95 13.02 12.14 5.24
N PRO A 96 12.24 11.47 6.10
CA PRO A 96 11.31 10.43 5.65
C PRO A 96 10.26 11.03 4.69
N ALA A 97 9.69 10.19 3.82
CA ALA A 97 8.68 10.62 2.86
C ALA A 97 7.42 11.14 3.58
N SER A 98 7.01 10.48 4.64
CA SER A 98 5.82 10.87 5.40
C SER A 98 5.87 10.46 6.88
N ILE A 99 4.93 11.04 7.64
CA ILE A 99 4.54 10.56 8.98
C ILE A 99 3.15 9.95 8.85
N CYS A 100 3.02 8.65 9.16
CA CYS A 100 1.78 7.89 9.04
C CYS A 100 1.14 7.65 10.42
N VAL A 101 -0.13 8.07 10.56
CA VAL A 101 -0.89 8.06 11.81
C VAL A 101 -2.35 7.63 11.59
N PHE A 102 -3.10 7.44 12.68
CA PHE A 102 -4.57 7.34 12.64
C PHE A 102 -5.23 8.68 12.26
N PRO A 103 -6.45 8.66 11.67
CA PRO A 103 -7.07 9.86 11.09
C PRO A 103 -7.26 11.00 12.08
N ASN A 104 -7.58 10.69 13.33
CA ASN A 104 -7.74 11.68 14.41
C ASN A 104 -6.45 12.40 14.84
N PHE A 105 -5.30 11.97 14.32
CA PHE A 105 -3.99 12.59 14.58
C PHE A 105 -3.40 13.33 13.37
N ALA A 106 -4.07 13.31 12.22
CA ALA A 106 -3.56 13.99 11.01
C ALA A 106 -3.32 15.49 11.28
N SER A 107 -4.26 16.16 11.94
CA SER A 107 -4.10 17.59 12.31
C SER A 107 -2.94 17.81 13.29
N VAL A 108 -2.73 16.89 14.24
CA VAL A 108 -1.61 16.99 15.18
C VAL A 108 -0.27 16.97 14.45
N VAL A 109 -0.11 16.09 13.46
CA VAL A 109 1.10 16.06 12.63
C VAL A 109 1.20 17.37 11.83
N ARG A 110 0.13 17.75 11.10
CA ARG A 110 0.11 18.93 10.24
C ARG A 110 0.48 20.22 10.98
N GLU A 111 -0.03 20.42 12.19
CA GLU A 111 0.20 21.61 13.00
C GLU A 111 1.61 21.68 13.62
N ASN A 112 2.29 20.53 13.77
CA ASN A 112 3.58 20.48 14.44
C ASN A 112 4.76 20.13 13.51
N LEU A 113 4.51 19.74 12.26
CA LEU A 113 5.55 19.43 11.29
C LEU A 113 6.09 20.71 10.66
N GLU A 114 7.42 20.92 10.75
CA GLU A 114 8.08 22.13 10.23
C GLU A 114 8.40 22.00 8.73
N SER A 115 8.68 20.81 8.24
CA SER A 115 9.02 20.58 6.83
C SER A 115 7.79 20.45 5.94
N ALA A 116 7.78 21.16 4.82
CA ALA A 116 6.77 21.02 3.78
C ALA A 116 7.01 19.80 2.86
N ASP A 117 8.21 19.22 2.89
CA ASP A 117 8.61 18.12 2.03
C ASP A 117 8.21 16.75 2.63
N VAL A 118 7.82 16.72 3.90
CA VAL A 118 7.35 15.50 4.58
C VAL A 118 5.82 15.49 4.55
N HIS A 119 5.25 14.46 3.96
CA HIS A 119 3.80 14.32 3.86
C HIS A 119 3.17 13.87 5.19
N VAL A 120 1.89 14.13 5.33
CA VAL A 120 1.04 13.56 6.38
C VAL A 120 0.24 12.44 5.76
N THR A 121 0.56 11.20 6.13
CA THR A 121 -0.20 10.02 5.73
C THR A 121 -1.20 9.65 6.83
N SER A 122 -2.44 9.39 6.47
CA SER A 122 -3.46 8.86 7.37
C SER A 122 -3.95 7.51 6.89
N VAL A 123 -3.95 6.50 7.77
CA VAL A 123 -4.77 5.32 7.52
C VAL A 123 -6.24 5.70 7.69
N ALA A 124 -7.13 5.15 6.87
CA ALA A 124 -8.56 5.44 6.93
C ALA A 124 -9.39 4.30 6.31
N GLY A 125 -10.70 4.51 6.14
CA GLY A 125 -11.60 3.50 5.58
C GLY A 125 -11.78 2.29 6.48
N CYS A 126 -11.89 2.53 7.80
CA CYS A 126 -11.98 1.50 8.83
C CYS A 126 -10.74 0.57 8.89
N PHE A 127 -9.57 1.18 8.79
CA PHE A 127 -8.31 0.47 9.00
C PHE A 127 -8.26 -0.20 10.40
N PRO A 128 -7.75 -1.44 10.53
CA PRO A 128 -7.05 -2.23 9.52
C PRO A 128 -7.91 -3.23 8.75
N THR A 129 -9.19 -3.35 9.02
CA THR A 129 -10.01 -4.48 8.57
C THR A 129 -10.86 -4.17 7.34
N SER A 130 -11.11 -2.90 7.05
CA SER A 130 -12.09 -2.46 6.03
C SER A 130 -13.52 -3.00 6.28
N GLN A 131 -13.81 -3.49 7.48
CA GLN A 131 -15.09 -4.13 7.85
C GLN A 131 -16.06 -3.11 8.44
N SER A 132 -16.66 -2.28 7.56
CA SER A 132 -17.70 -1.31 7.94
C SER A 132 -18.56 -0.95 6.73
N PHE A 133 -19.56 -0.10 6.95
CA PHE A 133 -20.38 0.47 5.88
C PHE A 133 -19.54 1.41 5.00
N LEU A 134 -19.81 1.40 3.69
CA LEU A 134 -19.04 2.20 2.73
C LEU A 134 -19.12 3.70 3.05
N GLU A 135 -20.28 4.17 3.47
CA GLU A 135 -20.52 5.58 3.84
C GLU A 135 -19.65 6.01 5.03
N VAL A 136 -19.43 5.12 6.00
CA VAL A 136 -18.54 5.38 7.15
C VAL A 136 -17.07 5.45 6.69
N LYS A 137 -16.65 4.54 5.81
CA LYS A 137 -15.30 4.54 5.24
C LYS A 137 -15.03 5.82 4.45
N VAL A 138 -15.98 6.24 3.62
CA VAL A 138 -15.90 7.49 2.84
C VAL A 138 -15.80 8.69 3.76
N MET A 139 -16.66 8.77 4.79
CA MET A 139 -16.64 9.89 5.73
C MET A 139 -15.30 9.99 6.46
N GLU A 140 -14.75 8.87 6.93
CA GLU A 140 -13.45 8.85 7.61
C GLU A 140 -12.32 9.34 6.69
N CYS A 141 -12.30 8.91 5.42
CA CYS A 141 -11.32 9.38 4.44
C CYS A 141 -11.43 10.89 4.18
N VAL A 142 -12.65 11.40 4.00
CA VAL A 142 -12.91 12.84 3.81
C VAL A 142 -12.43 13.64 5.02
N MET A 143 -12.79 13.22 6.24
CA MET A 143 -12.36 13.89 7.48
C MET A 143 -10.83 13.88 7.63
N ALA A 144 -10.14 12.80 7.24
CA ALA A 144 -8.69 12.74 7.28
C ALA A 144 -8.05 13.74 6.29
N VAL A 145 -8.60 13.90 5.07
CA VAL A 145 -8.18 14.92 4.12
C VAL A 145 -8.38 16.33 4.69
N GLU A 146 -9.55 16.60 5.25
CA GLU A 146 -9.87 17.91 5.87
C GLU A 146 -8.96 18.20 7.08
N ALA A 147 -8.59 17.16 7.85
CA ALA A 147 -7.65 17.25 8.95
C ALA A 147 -6.18 17.45 8.53
N GLY A 148 -5.89 17.46 7.24
CA GLY A 148 -4.55 17.83 6.73
C GLY A 148 -3.74 16.67 6.16
N ALA A 149 -4.32 15.48 5.96
CA ALA A 149 -3.62 14.40 5.30
C ALA A 149 -3.32 14.72 3.82
N ASP A 150 -2.11 14.42 3.36
CA ASP A 150 -1.68 14.47 1.96
C ASP A 150 -1.82 13.11 1.30
N GLU A 151 -1.90 12.06 2.10
CA GLU A 151 -1.98 10.68 1.65
C GLU A 151 -2.98 9.90 2.51
N ILE A 152 -3.83 9.11 1.85
CA ILE A 152 -4.83 8.26 2.50
C ILE A 152 -4.53 6.80 2.19
N ASP A 153 -4.32 5.99 3.22
CA ASP A 153 -4.06 4.56 3.12
C ASP A 153 -5.33 3.79 3.52
N ILE A 154 -5.99 3.17 2.54
CA ILE A 154 -7.17 2.30 2.77
C ILE A 154 -6.82 0.83 2.61
N VAL A 155 -7.64 -0.06 3.14
CA VAL A 155 -7.48 -1.51 2.97
C VAL A 155 -8.49 -2.02 1.96
N LEU A 156 -8.05 -2.88 1.03
CA LEU A 156 -8.92 -3.61 0.11
C LEU A 156 -10.04 -4.32 0.88
N ALA A 157 -11.26 -4.27 0.37
CA ALA A 157 -12.39 -5.02 0.93
C ALA A 157 -12.19 -6.53 0.73
N LEU A 158 -11.32 -7.13 1.56
CA LEU A 158 -10.94 -8.54 1.46
C LEU A 158 -12.12 -9.49 1.63
N ASN A 159 -13.11 -9.13 2.46
CA ASN A 159 -14.33 -9.90 2.64
C ASN A 159 -15.10 -10.09 1.33
N ALA A 160 -15.10 -9.10 0.44
CA ALA A 160 -15.68 -9.19 -0.89
C ALA A 160 -14.72 -9.86 -1.88
N PHE A 161 -13.47 -9.39 -1.93
CA PHE A 161 -12.47 -9.92 -2.87
C PHE A 161 -12.23 -11.43 -2.73
N MET A 162 -12.08 -11.92 -1.49
CA MET A 162 -11.78 -13.36 -1.23
C MET A 162 -12.92 -14.31 -1.56
N VAL A 163 -14.14 -13.84 -1.68
CA VAL A 163 -15.29 -14.64 -2.13
C VAL A 163 -15.62 -14.44 -3.61
N GLY A 164 -14.79 -13.66 -4.34
CA GLY A 164 -14.96 -13.39 -5.77
C GLY A 164 -15.96 -12.29 -6.10
N ASP A 165 -16.43 -11.52 -5.11
CA ASP A 165 -17.24 -10.31 -5.34
C ASP A 165 -16.32 -9.12 -5.66
N GLU A 166 -15.68 -9.21 -6.84
CA GLU A 166 -14.76 -8.17 -7.30
C GLU A 166 -15.47 -6.81 -7.48
N GLU A 167 -16.73 -6.79 -7.92
CA GLU A 167 -17.44 -5.53 -8.16
C GLU A 167 -17.68 -4.75 -6.86
N SER A 168 -17.98 -5.43 -5.75
CA SER A 168 -18.07 -4.76 -4.45
C SER A 168 -16.72 -4.20 -4.02
N ALA A 169 -15.62 -4.96 -4.19
CA ALA A 169 -14.28 -4.48 -3.87
C ALA A 169 -13.87 -3.27 -4.75
N ARG A 170 -14.17 -3.31 -6.04
CA ARG A 170 -13.96 -2.20 -6.99
C ARG A 170 -14.74 -0.96 -6.60
N ARG A 171 -16.04 -1.14 -6.36
CA ARG A 171 -16.94 -0.04 -6.01
C ARG A 171 -16.45 0.72 -4.77
N GLU A 172 -15.94 0.02 -3.76
CA GLU A 172 -15.41 0.67 -2.56
C GLU A 172 -14.22 1.58 -2.88
N ILE A 173 -13.21 1.09 -3.61
CA ILE A 173 -12.03 1.89 -3.96
C ILE A 173 -12.46 3.08 -4.82
N ARG A 174 -13.26 2.86 -5.85
CA ARG A 174 -13.75 3.90 -6.77
C ARG A 174 -14.52 4.99 -6.05
N THR A 175 -15.40 4.61 -5.11
CA THR A 175 -16.21 5.56 -4.34
C THR A 175 -15.33 6.38 -3.39
N ILE A 176 -14.39 5.73 -2.70
CA ILE A 176 -13.45 6.42 -1.81
C ILE A 176 -12.54 7.34 -2.63
N ARG A 177 -12.00 6.90 -3.79
CA ARG A 177 -11.18 7.73 -4.67
C ARG A 177 -11.91 9.02 -5.07
N ALA A 178 -13.15 8.90 -5.53
CA ALA A 178 -13.95 10.05 -5.93
C ALA A 178 -14.18 11.03 -4.76
N ALA A 179 -14.48 10.52 -3.57
CA ALA A 179 -14.70 11.35 -2.39
C ALA A 179 -13.42 12.03 -1.88
N VAL A 180 -12.28 11.32 -1.93
CA VAL A 180 -10.97 11.88 -1.59
C VAL A 180 -10.59 12.99 -2.57
N ASP A 181 -10.80 12.81 -3.88
CA ASP A 181 -10.53 13.84 -4.89
C ASP A 181 -11.41 15.07 -4.70
N GLU A 182 -12.70 14.88 -4.40
CA GLU A 182 -13.62 15.99 -4.11
C GLU A 182 -13.19 16.76 -2.85
N ALA A 183 -12.85 16.06 -1.76
CA ALA A 183 -12.37 16.70 -0.53
C ALA A 183 -11.04 17.42 -0.75
N ALA A 184 -10.10 16.80 -1.46
CA ALA A 184 -8.82 17.38 -1.82
C ALA A 184 -8.97 18.67 -2.62
N SER A 185 -9.88 18.68 -3.61
CA SER A 185 -10.20 19.86 -4.41
C SER A 185 -10.74 21.02 -3.55
N LYS A 186 -11.61 20.72 -2.57
CA LYS A 186 -12.19 21.73 -1.66
C LYS A 186 -11.13 22.40 -0.78
N VAL A 187 -10.07 21.67 -0.41
CA VAL A 187 -8.96 22.19 0.40
C VAL A 187 -7.76 22.64 -0.44
N GLY A 188 -7.87 22.63 -1.78
CA GLY A 188 -6.85 23.10 -2.71
C GLY A 188 -5.56 22.25 -2.71
N ARG A 189 -5.69 20.92 -2.48
CA ARG A 189 -4.56 19.98 -2.43
C ARG A 189 -4.75 18.82 -3.42
N ILE A 190 -3.66 18.12 -3.70
CA ILE A 190 -3.66 16.80 -4.33
C ILE A 190 -3.44 15.78 -3.22
N VAL A 191 -4.25 14.74 -3.16
CA VAL A 191 -4.16 13.70 -2.14
C VAL A 191 -3.91 12.34 -2.80
N THR A 192 -2.83 11.69 -2.38
CA THR A 192 -2.46 10.35 -2.83
C THR A 192 -3.32 9.28 -2.16
N LEU A 193 -3.88 8.38 -2.93
CA LEU A 193 -4.60 7.21 -2.42
C LEU A 193 -3.70 5.97 -2.52
N LYS A 194 -3.40 5.35 -1.37
CA LYS A 194 -2.71 4.06 -1.33
C LYS A 194 -3.69 2.96 -0.92
N VAL A 195 -3.69 1.85 -1.66
CA VAL A 195 -4.54 0.70 -1.36
C VAL A 195 -3.69 -0.43 -0.80
N ILE A 196 -3.94 -0.78 0.46
CA ILE A 196 -3.31 -1.90 1.15
C ILE A 196 -4.00 -3.19 0.71
N LEU A 197 -3.24 -4.08 0.10
CA LEU A 197 -3.75 -5.36 -0.41
C LEU A 197 -3.86 -6.44 0.67
N GLU A 198 -3.14 -6.29 1.79
CA GLU A 198 -2.99 -7.28 2.87
C GLU A 198 -2.48 -8.63 2.33
N THR A 199 -1.33 -8.58 1.70
CA THR A 199 -0.76 -9.71 0.94
C THR A 199 -0.54 -10.97 1.78
N GLY A 200 -0.39 -10.83 3.10
CA GLY A 200 -0.31 -11.97 4.02
C GLY A 200 -1.58 -12.82 4.08
N LEU A 201 -2.75 -12.24 3.79
CA LEU A 201 -4.03 -12.95 3.70
C LEU A 201 -4.34 -13.41 2.28
N LEU A 202 -3.79 -12.79 1.24
CA LEU A 202 -3.93 -13.21 -0.16
C LEU A 202 -3.10 -14.45 -0.47
N VAL A 203 -1.96 -14.64 0.18
CA VAL A 203 -1.08 -15.82 0.21
C VAL A 203 -0.44 -16.16 -1.13
N THR A 204 -1.21 -16.24 -2.23
CA THR A 204 -0.71 -16.73 -3.52
C THR A 204 -0.33 -15.59 -4.48
N PRO A 205 0.67 -15.79 -5.35
CA PRO A 205 1.01 -14.82 -6.38
C PRO A 205 -0.17 -14.41 -7.26
N GLU A 206 -1.06 -15.36 -7.56
CA GLU A 206 -2.25 -15.14 -8.39
C GLU A 206 -3.25 -14.19 -7.71
N ASN A 207 -3.54 -14.40 -6.43
CA ASN A 207 -4.43 -13.50 -5.66
C ASN A 207 -3.81 -12.11 -5.50
N ILE A 208 -2.50 -12.04 -5.25
CA ILE A 208 -1.77 -10.77 -5.13
C ILE A 208 -1.81 -10.02 -6.47
N ALA A 209 -1.61 -10.71 -7.59
CA ALA A 209 -1.68 -10.10 -8.91
C ALA A 209 -3.09 -9.57 -9.23
N ASN A 210 -4.13 -10.38 -9.00
CA ASN A 210 -5.52 -9.95 -9.21
C ASN A 210 -5.87 -8.71 -8.36
N ALA A 211 -5.53 -8.72 -7.07
CA ALA A 211 -5.76 -7.59 -6.17
C ALA A 211 -4.97 -6.34 -6.61
N SER A 212 -3.73 -6.51 -7.09
CA SER A 212 -2.90 -5.42 -7.60
C SER A 212 -3.54 -4.74 -8.80
N PHE A 213 -3.95 -5.50 -9.82
CA PHE A 213 -4.60 -4.93 -10.99
C PHE A 213 -5.95 -4.30 -10.66
N LEU A 214 -6.76 -4.95 -9.79
CA LEU A 214 -8.03 -4.40 -9.34
C LEU A 214 -7.85 -3.02 -8.69
N ALA A 215 -6.94 -2.92 -7.72
CA ALA A 215 -6.68 -1.65 -7.04
C ALA A 215 -6.17 -0.56 -7.98
N MET A 216 -5.28 -0.93 -8.90
CA MET A 216 -4.76 0.00 -9.90
C MET A 216 -5.85 0.47 -10.87
N GLU A 217 -6.71 -0.41 -11.38
CA GLU A 217 -7.82 -0.03 -12.27
C GLU A 217 -8.77 0.97 -11.61
N GLU A 218 -9.03 0.83 -10.31
CA GLU A 218 -9.97 1.67 -9.57
C GLU A 218 -9.36 2.97 -9.00
N GLY A 219 -8.14 3.30 -9.40
CA GLY A 219 -7.57 4.62 -9.14
C GLY A 219 -6.58 4.69 -7.97
N ALA A 220 -6.07 3.58 -7.47
CA ALA A 220 -4.96 3.62 -6.52
C ALA A 220 -3.73 4.31 -7.14
N ASP A 221 -3.15 5.28 -6.45
CA ASP A 221 -1.88 5.91 -6.83
C ASP A 221 -0.69 5.05 -6.38
N PHE A 222 -0.88 4.30 -5.29
CA PHE A 222 0.05 3.29 -4.78
C PHE A 222 -0.70 2.02 -4.42
N ILE A 223 -0.05 0.88 -4.60
CA ILE A 223 -0.44 -0.37 -3.95
C ILE A 223 0.56 -0.69 -2.84
N LYS A 224 0.02 -1.02 -1.66
CA LYS A 224 0.78 -1.25 -0.43
C LYS A 224 0.59 -2.69 0.04
N THR A 225 1.65 -3.32 0.57
CA THR A 225 1.58 -4.75 0.90
C THR A 225 0.64 -5.05 2.05
N SER A 226 0.78 -4.35 3.19
CA SER A 226 0.21 -4.84 4.45
C SER A 226 -0.15 -3.71 5.42
N THR A 227 -1.07 -4.00 6.33
CA THR A 227 -1.44 -3.11 7.43
C THR A 227 -0.44 -3.11 8.59
N GLY A 228 0.35 -4.17 8.75
CA GLY A 228 1.16 -4.40 9.94
C GLY A 228 0.36 -4.95 11.14
N LYS A 229 -0.90 -5.34 10.94
CA LYS A 229 -1.83 -5.80 12.00
C LYS A 229 -2.20 -7.27 11.90
N VAL A 230 -1.64 -7.99 10.93
CA VAL A 230 -1.77 -9.44 10.75
C VAL A 230 -0.43 -10.13 10.99
N SER A 231 -0.45 -11.47 11.12
CA SER A 231 0.77 -12.24 11.46
C SER A 231 1.81 -12.24 10.33
N VAL A 232 1.37 -12.23 9.07
CA VAL A 232 2.26 -12.18 7.89
C VAL A 232 2.08 -10.84 7.20
N ASN A 233 3.17 -10.11 7.07
CA ASN A 233 3.17 -8.77 6.47
C ASN A 233 3.89 -8.77 5.11
N ALA A 234 4.70 -7.74 4.82
CA ALA A 234 5.47 -7.68 3.59
C ALA A 234 6.37 -8.91 3.43
N THR A 235 6.34 -9.51 2.24
CA THR A 235 7.27 -10.58 1.85
C THR A 235 7.95 -10.22 0.54
N PRO A 236 9.20 -10.67 0.29
CA PRO A 236 9.87 -10.44 -0.99
C PRO A 236 9.07 -10.96 -2.18
N MET A 237 8.39 -12.10 -2.03
CA MET A 237 7.51 -12.67 -3.08
C MET A 237 6.36 -11.72 -3.42
N ALA A 238 5.64 -11.22 -2.41
CA ALA A 238 4.55 -10.28 -2.63
C ALA A 238 5.04 -8.99 -3.30
N ALA A 239 6.16 -8.43 -2.82
CA ALA A 239 6.79 -7.24 -3.40
C ALA A 239 7.17 -7.45 -4.87
N TYR A 240 7.76 -8.60 -5.20
CA TYR A 240 8.14 -8.94 -6.57
C TYR A 240 6.90 -8.97 -7.48
N VAL A 241 5.87 -9.71 -7.10
CA VAL A 241 4.61 -9.82 -7.88
C VAL A 241 3.96 -8.45 -8.07
N MET A 242 3.86 -7.66 -7.00
CA MET A 242 3.27 -6.31 -7.07
C MET A 242 4.05 -5.40 -8.02
N CYS A 243 5.38 -5.41 -7.96
CA CYS A 243 6.22 -4.62 -8.87
C CYS A 243 6.08 -5.08 -10.33
N GLU A 244 6.01 -6.38 -10.61
CA GLU A 244 5.73 -6.91 -11.95
C GLU A 244 4.35 -6.46 -12.46
N CYS A 245 3.33 -6.48 -11.60
CA CYS A 245 1.99 -5.98 -11.95
C CYS A 245 2.01 -4.47 -12.26
N ILE A 246 2.72 -3.66 -11.46
CA ILE A 246 2.88 -2.22 -11.70
C ILE A 246 3.56 -1.96 -13.05
N ARG A 247 4.67 -2.66 -13.33
CA ARG A 247 5.36 -2.54 -14.61
C ARG A 247 4.43 -2.88 -15.79
N THR A 248 3.77 -4.03 -15.70
CA THR A 248 2.85 -4.49 -16.75
C THR A 248 1.67 -3.53 -16.94
N PHE A 249 1.12 -3.00 -15.86
CA PHE A 249 0.05 -2.01 -15.91
C PHE A 249 0.51 -0.71 -16.58
N TYR A 250 1.69 -0.23 -16.23
CA TYR A 250 2.29 0.96 -16.86
C TYR A 250 2.53 0.76 -18.35
N GLU A 251 3.10 -0.36 -18.76
CA GLU A 251 3.34 -0.71 -20.17
C GLU A 251 2.06 -0.73 -21.00
N LYS A 252 0.93 -1.12 -20.40
CA LYS A 252 -0.37 -1.22 -21.08
C LYS A 252 -1.19 0.07 -21.07
N THR A 253 -1.07 0.88 -20.02
CA THR A 253 -1.96 2.03 -19.78
C THR A 253 -1.26 3.38 -19.83
N GLY A 254 0.06 3.40 -19.70
CA GLY A 254 0.86 4.63 -19.51
C GLY A 254 0.69 5.27 -18.12
N ARG A 255 -0.17 4.72 -17.23
CA ARG A 255 -0.38 5.26 -15.89
C ARG A 255 0.63 4.70 -14.89
N LYS A 256 1.39 5.60 -14.28
CA LYS A 256 2.38 5.26 -13.26
C LYS A 256 1.67 5.04 -11.91
N VAL A 257 1.92 3.90 -11.28
CA VAL A 257 1.44 3.57 -9.93
C VAL A 257 2.65 3.24 -9.07
N GLY A 258 2.66 3.69 -7.82
CA GLY A 258 3.74 3.44 -6.88
C GLY A 258 3.61 2.09 -6.15
N PHE A 259 4.74 1.64 -5.60
CA PHE A 259 4.84 0.47 -4.74
C PHE A 259 5.20 0.87 -3.30
N LYS A 260 4.52 0.30 -2.30
CA LYS A 260 4.86 0.49 -0.90
C LYS A 260 4.96 -0.85 -0.17
N ALA A 261 6.16 -1.20 0.26
CA ALA A 261 6.37 -2.28 1.21
C ALA A 261 6.05 -1.79 2.62
N ALA A 262 5.29 -2.54 3.40
CA ALA A 262 4.88 -2.16 4.75
C ALA A 262 4.68 -3.36 5.67
N GLY A 263 4.95 -3.15 6.95
CA GLY A 263 4.83 -4.17 8.00
C GLY A 263 6.04 -5.10 8.09
N GLY A 264 6.65 -5.15 9.26
CA GLY A 264 7.79 -6.03 9.55
C GLY A 264 9.15 -5.59 9.00
N ILE A 265 9.24 -4.42 8.35
CA ILE A 265 10.51 -3.86 7.86
C ILE A 265 11.17 -3.12 9.01
N SER A 266 12.15 -3.73 9.67
CA SER A 266 12.74 -3.23 10.90
C SER A 266 14.25 -3.01 10.84
N THR A 267 14.91 -3.53 9.79
CA THR A 267 16.36 -3.38 9.60
C THR A 267 16.66 -2.69 8.28
N SER A 268 17.87 -2.10 8.20
CA SER A 268 18.36 -1.55 6.92
C SER A 268 18.48 -2.61 5.84
N LYS A 269 18.81 -3.86 6.20
CA LYS A 269 18.87 -4.99 5.26
C LYS A 269 17.50 -5.30 4.65
N ASP A 270 16.43 -5.26 5.46
CA ASP A 270 15.05 -5.41 4.96
C ASP A 270 14.71 -4.29 3.97
N ALA A 271 15.02 -3.03 4.33
CA ALA A 271 14.76 -1.88 3.47
C ALA A 271 15.50 -2.00 2.12
N VAL A 272 16.79 -2.37 2.14
CA VAL A 272 17.61 -2.60 0.93
C VAL A 272 17.05 -3.73 0.08
N CYS A 273 16.49 -4.79 0.70
CA CYS A 273 15.85 -5.87 -0.04
C CYS A 273 14.67 -5.36 -0.88
N TYR A 274 13.72 -4.65 -0.27
CA TYR A 274 12.55 -4.10 -0.99
C TYR A 274 12.94 -3.02 -2.00
N HIS A 275 13.90 -2.17 -1.66
CA HIS A 275 14.49 -1.21 -2.59
C HIS A 275 15.07 -1.91 -3.83
N SER A 276 15.82 -3.00 -3.62
CA SER A 276 16.45 -3.77 -4.70
C SER A 276 15.42 -4.46 -5.59
N ILE A 277 14.34 -4.99 -5.01
CA ILE A 277 13.22 -5.57 -5.78
C ILE A 277 12.60 -4.49 -6.66
N ALA A 278 12.18 -3.36 -6.07
CA ALA A 278 11.56 -2.27 -6.82
C ALA A 278 12.50 -1.75 -7.92
N LYS A 279 13.76 -1.48 -7.59
CA LYS A 279 14.75 -1.00 -8.56
C LYS A 279 14.98 -1.97 -9.72
N SER A 280 15.05 -3.27 -9.44
CA SER A 280 15.33 -4.28 -10.48
C SER A 280 14.20 -4.46 -11.48
N ILE A 281 12.95 -4.21 -11.07
CA ILE A 281 11.76 -4.43 -11.90
C ILE A 281 11.26 -3.12 -12.51
N LEU A 282 11.21 -2.06 -11.70
CA LEU A 282 10.59 -0.78 -12.08
C LEU A 282 11.62 0.27 -12.52
N GLY A 283 12.89 0.11 -12.13
CA GLY A 283 13.93 1.09 -12.42
C GLY A 283 13.99 2.26 -11.43
N ASN A 284 14.93 3.18 -11.69
CA ASN A 284 15.18 4.32 -10.79
C ASN A 284 14.02 5.32 -10.73
N ASP A 285 13.23 5.42 -11.80
CA ASP A 285 12.11 6.38 -11.89
C ASP A 285 10.98 6.11 -10.90
N TRP A 286 10.98 4.93 -10.28
CA TRP A 286 10.04 4.55 -9.20
C TRP A 286 10.59 4.72 -7.79
N LEU A 287 11.83 5.14 -7.66
CA LEU A 287 12.46 5.39 -6.35
C LEU A 287 12.32 6.88 -5.96
N ASN A 288 11.09 7.34 -5.85
CA ASN A 288 10.78 8.76 -5.57
C ASN A 288 9.72 8.90 -4.50
#